data_e9ed3fc4a7b68853d1289a68b499d16b
#
_entry.id   e9ed3fc4a7b68853d1289a68b499d16b
#
_cell.length_a   1.000
_cell.length_b   1.000
_cell.length_c   1.000
_cell.angle_alpha   90.00
_cell.angle_beta   90.00
_cell.angle_gamma   90.00
#
_symmetry.space_group_name_H-M   'P 1'
#
loop_
_entity.id
_entity.type
_entity.pdbx_description
1 polymer ?
#
loop_
_entity_poly.entity_id
_entity_poly.type
_entity_poly.pdbx_seq_one_letter_code
_entity_poly.pdbx_strand_id
1 'polypeptide(L)'
;LQKPLLIHDCGLCCAALKDAPGPYTKYFNFSVGTEGLLALMRDQEDRRAGWDDAIVYIDENGHAHSFSSLDRYGYTGEISETGPTKYLRFEGPERAIGRCFVPTSFGLTECLADVSEEDYQRYRREAPSVWNDFAAWYAARETETK
;
A
#
# COMPACT_ATOMS: atom_id res chain seq x y z
N LEU A 1 7.50 -17.96 -21.78
CA LEU A 1 8.72 -17.22 -21.46
C LEU A 1 9.76 -18.20 -20.93
N GLN A 2 10.97 -18.23 -21.51
CA GLN A 2 12.07 -19.08 -21.01
C GLN A 2 12.91 -18.39 -19.93
N LYS A 3 12.45 -17.22 -19.47
CA LYS A 3 13.10 -16.46 -18.41
C LYS A 3 12.08 -16.10 -17.34
N PRO A 4 12.48 -16.11 -16.06
CA PRO A 4 11.61 -15.68 -14.98
C PRO A 4 11.21 -14.21 -15.16
N LEU A 5 10.01 -13.88 -14.67
CA LEU A 5 9.42 -12.55 -14.74
C LEU A 5 8.91 -12.15 -13.36
N LEU A 6 9.23 -10.95 -12.94
CA LEU A 6 8.67 -10.32 -11.73
C LEU A 6 7.79 -9.15 -12.14
N ILE A 7 6.59 -9.12 -11.60
CA ILE A 7 5.63 -8.03 -11.77
C ILE A 7 5.29 -7.49 -10.38
N HIS A 8 5.23 -6.18 -10.24
CA HIS A 8 4.79 -5.50 -9.02
C HIS A 8 3.80 -4.40 -9.36
N ASP A 9 2.76 -4.32 -8.57
CA ASP A 9 1.81 -3.20 -8.56
C ASP A 9 1.51 -2.80 -7.11
N CYS A 10 1.10 -1.55 -6.89
CA CYS A 10 0.75 -1.04 -5.57
C CYS A 10 -0.51 -0.18 -5.64
N GLY A 11 -1.48 -0.47 -4.79
CA GLY A 11 -2.73 0.25 -4.72
C GLY A 11 -3.20 0.51 -3.29
N LEU A 12 -3.95 1.60 -3.10
CA LEU A 12 -4.65 1.88 -1.86
C LEU A 12 -6.01 1.19 -1.88
N CYS A 13 -6.29 0.36 -0.88
CA CYS A 13 -7.54 -0.35 -0.70
C CYS A 13 -8.29 0.22 0.50
N CYS A 14 -9.54 0.66 0.30
CA CYS A 14 -10.42 1.18 1.36
C CYS A 14 -11.57 0.20 1.60
N ALA A 15 -11.72 -0.31 2.84
CA ALA A 15 -12.71 -1.32 3.18
C ALA A 15 -14.15 -0.90 2.84
N ALA A 16 -14.55 0.32 3.22
CA ALA A 16 -15.88 0.85 2.93
C ALA A 16 -16.17 1.00 1.43
N LEU A 17 -15.13 1.08 0.59
CA LEU A 17 -15.25 1.18 -0.86
C LEU A 17 -15.01 -0.16 -1.58
N LYS A 18 -15.09 -1.28 -0.86
CA LYS A 18 -14.87 -2.64 -1.39
C LYS A 18 -13.51 -2.76 -2.09
N ASP A 19 -12.48 -2.31 -1.40
CA ASP A 19 -11.08 -2.26 -1.83
C ASP A 19 -10.78 -1.30 -3.01
N ALA A 20 -11.75 -0.47 -3.41
CA ALA A 20 -11.43 0.62 -4.33
C ALA A 20 -10.56 1.68 -3.63
N PRO A 21 -9.70 2.39 -4.37
CA PRO A 21 -9.40 2.27 -5.79
C PRO A 21 -8.54 1.06 -6.20
N GLY A 22 -7.81 0.40 -5.27
CA GLY A 22 -6.99 -0.77 -5.54
C GLY A 22 -6.04 -0.54 -6.73
N PRO A 23 -6.04 -1.41 -7.75
CA PRO A 23 -5.15 -1.30 -8.90
C PRO A 23 -5.36 -0.03 -9.73
N TYR A 24 -6.46 0.69 -9.52
CA TYR A 24 -6.75 1.96 -10.20
C TYR A 24 -6.25 3.20 -9.44
N THR A 25 -5.49 3.02 -8.37
CA THR A 25 -4.97 4.10 -7.50
C THR A 25 -4.33 5.23 -8.31
N LYS A 26 -3.54 4.92 -9.32
CA LYS A 26 -2.90 5.92 -10.18
C LYS A 26 -3.94 6.84 -10.86
N TYR A 27 -4.95 6.26 -11.47
CA TYR A 27 -6.00 7.03 -12.15
C TYR A 27 -6.86 7.80 -11.17
N PHE A 28 -7.15 7.19 -10.03
CA PHE A 28 -7.92 7.81 -8.96
C PHE A 28 -7.22 9.06 -8.38
N ASN A 29 -5.91 9.02 -8.23
CA ASN A 29 -5.11 10.19 -7.84
C ASN A 29 -5.35 11.40 -8.74
N PHE A 30 -5.41 11.20 -10.06
CA PHE A 30 -5.57 12.30 -11.02
C PHE A 30 -7.03 12.74 -11.20
N SER A 31 -7.99 11.81 -11.10
CA SER A 31 -9.41 12.08 -11.38
C SER A 31 -10.21 12.48 -10.16
N VAL A 32 -9.92 11.92 -8.99
CA VAL A 32 -10.66 12.10 -7.74
C VAL A 32 -9.84 12.86 -6.71
N GLY A 33 -8.59 12.46 -6.52
CA GLY A 33 -7.64 13.11 -5.62
C GLY A 33 -8.01 13.02 -4.14
N THR A 34 -7.31 13.83 -3.32
CA THR A 34 -7.50 13.86 -1.87
C THR A 34 -8.91 14.27 -1.48
N GLU A 35 -9.42 15.37 -2.05
CA GLU A 35 -10.75 15.91 -1.69
C GLU A 35 -11.88 14.95 -2.07
N GLY A 36 -11.77 14.31 -3.23
CA GLY A 36 -12.77 13.34 -3.66
C GLY A 36 -12.75 12.07 -2.80
N LEU A 37 -11.57 11.57 -2.41
CA LEU A 37 -11.49 10.45 -1.47
C LEU A 37 -12.12 10.81 -0.11
N LEU A 38 -11.82 11.96 0.44
CA LEU A 38 -12.41 12.41 1.70
C LEU A 38 -13.94 12.57 1.60
N ALA A 39 -14.42 13.05 0.45
CA ALA A 39 -15.87 13.14 0.20
C ALA A 39 -16.54 11.76 0.15
N LEU A 40 -15.94 10.78 -0.51
CA LEU A 40 -16.44 9.40 -0.56
C LEU A 40 -16.43 8.71 0.81
N MET A 41 -15.48 9.08 1.66
CA MET A 41 -15.31 8.51 2.99
C MET A 41 -16.07 9.26 4.10
N ARG A 42 -16.72 10.40 3.80
CA ARG A 42 -17.31 11.31 4.80
C ARG A 42 -18.29 10.63 5.73
N ASP A 43 -19.19 9.83 5.18
CA ASP A 43 -20.28 9.19 5.93
C ASP A 43 -20.00 7.69 6.20
N GLN A 44 -18.74 7.26 6.00
CA GLN A 44 -18.34 5.88 6.22
C GLN A 44 -17.83 5.70 7.65
N GLU A 45 -18.48 4.80 8.41
CA GLU A 45 -18.04 4.40 9.75
C GLU A 45 -16.76 3.55 9.66
N ASP A 46 -16.67 2.66 8.67
CA ASP A 46 -15.49 1.85 8.43
C ASP A 46 -14.46 2.63 7.61
N ARG A 47 -13.46 3.14 8.28
CA ARG A 47 -12.39 3.94 7.67
C ARG A 47 -11.13 3.13 7.38
N ARG A 48 -11.14 1.82 7.64
CA ARG A 48 -9.97 0.96 7.44
C ARG A 48 -9.50 1.02 6.00
N ALA A 49 -8.17 1.10 5.87
CA ALA A 49 -7.48 1.12 4.58
C ALA A 49 -6.13 0.43 4.69
N GLY A 50 -5.60 0.01 3.56
CA GLY A 50 -4.27 -0.59 3.47
C GLY A 50 -3.67 -0.38 2.09
N TRP A 51 -2.36 -0.28 2.04
CA TRP A 51 -1.63 -0.37 0.78
C TRP A 51 -1.45 -1.84 0.43
N ASP A 52 -1.92 -2.24 -0.74
CA ASP A 52 -1.68 -3.56 -1.30
C ASP A 52 -0.52 -3.50 -2.29
N ASP A 53 0.66 -3.87 -1.80
CA ASP A 53 1.77 -4.24 -2.66
C ASP A 53 1.52 -5.67 -3.14
N ALA A 54 1.28 -5.83 -4.43
CA ALA A 54 1.05 -7.12 -5.08
C ALA A 54 2.27 -7.49 -5.92
N ILE A 55 2.88 -8.62 -5.61
CA ILE A 55 4.03 -9.17 -6.34
C ILE A 55 3.61 -10.49 -6.98
N VAL A 56 3.89 -10.65 -8.27
CA VAL A 56 3.76 -11.93 -8.98
C VAL A 56 5.11 -12.28 -9.58
N TYR A 57 5.64 -13.42 -9.19
CA TYR A 57 6.82 -14.02 -9.79
C TYR A 57 6.42 -15.22 -10.64
N ILE A 58 6.78 -15.19 -11.90
CA ILE A 58 6.62 -16.32 -12.83
C ILE A 58 7.99 -16.97 -13.00
N ASP A 59 8.09 -18.23 -12.62
CA ASP A 59 9.35 -18.96 -12.69
C ASP A 59 9.71 -19.42 -14.13
N GLU A 60 10.87 -20.03 -14.29
CA GLU A 60 11.38 -20.56 -15.55
C GLU A 60 10.50 -21.67 -16.15
N ASN A 61 9.66 -22.33 -15.32
CA ASN A 61 8.71 -23.36 -15.75
C ASN A 61 7.32 -22.79 -16.08
N GLY A 62 7.12 -21.46 -15.86
CA GLY A 62 5.85 -20.79 -16.09
C GLY A 62 4.88 -20.84 -14.90
N HIS A 63 5.31 -21.31 -13.72
CA HIS A 63 4.47 -21.29 -12.53
C HIS A 63 4.46 -19.89 -11.90
N ALA A 64 3.27 -19.43 -11.57
CA ALA A 64 3.07 -18.13 -10.92
C ALA A 64 3.02 -18.27 -9.40
N HIS A 65 3.76 -17.41 -8.70
CA HIS A 65 3.79 -17.27 -7.25
C HIS A 65 3.40 -15.85 -6.89
N SER A 66 2.32 -15.69 -6.12
CA SER A 66 1.72 -14.40 -5.81
C SER A 66 1.87 -14.05 -4.33
N PHE A 67 2.12 -12.78 -4.06
CA PHE A 67 2.24 -12.20 -2.73
C PHE A 67 1.45 -10.89 -2.69
N SER A 68 0.62 -10.69 -1.67
CA SER A 68 -0.21 -9.50 -1.49
C SER A 68 -0.08 -9.01 -0.05
N SER A 69 0.17 -7.72 0.12
CA SER A 69 0.22 -7.09 1.44
C SER A 69 -1.14 -7.11 2.11
N LEU A 70 -2.21 -6.89 1.35
CA LEU A 70 -3.57 -6.91 1.89
C LEU A 70 -3.97 -8.29 2.40
N ASP A 71 -3.65 -9.36 1.65
CA ASP A 71 -3.91 -10.74 2.07
C ASP A 71 -3.09 -11.13 3.31
N ARG A 72 -1.85 -10.64 3.39
CA ARG A 72 -0.90 -11.01 4.45
C ARG A 72 -1.12 -10.24 5.74
N TYR A 73 -1.37 -8.94 5.65
CA TYR A 73 -1.39 -8.01 6.78
C TYR A 73 -2.74 -7.33 7.00
N GLY A 74 -3.67 -7.43 6.05
CA GLY A 74 -4.97 -6.76 6.09
C GLY A 74 -4.86 -5.24 5.93
N TYR A 75 -5.85 -4.53 6.42
CA TYR A 75 -5.85 -3.08 6.45
C TYR A 75 -4.94 -2.57 7.57
N THR A 76 -3.81 -1.99 7.19
CA THR A 76 -2.76 -1.55 8.13
C THR A 76 -2.96 -0.14 8.65
N GLY A 77 -4.03 0.52 8.27
CA GLY A 77 -4.34 1.88 8.69
C GLY A 77 -5.76 2.29 8.35
N GLU A 78 -5.95 3.59 8.32
CA GLU A 78 -7.25 4.22 8.09
C GLU A 78 -7.11 5.43 7.16
N ILE A 79 -8.22 5.83 6.55
CA ILE A 79 -8.31 7.13 5.89
C ILE A 79 -8.69 8.18 6.93
N SER A 80 -7.90 9.24 7.04
CA SER A 80 -8.16 10.38 7.92
C SER A 80 -9.53 11.01 7.65
N GLU A 81 -10.21 11.48 8.69
CA GLU A 81 -11.47 12.21 8.54
C GLU A 81 -11.31 13.58 7.88
N THR A 82 -10.22 14.26 8.20
CA THR A 82 -9.96 15.65 7.78
C THR A 82 -8.89 15.77 6.68
N GLY A 83 -8.16 14.67 6.40
CA GLY A 83 -6.99 14.69 5.54
C GLY A 83 -5.76 15.30 6.21
N PRO A 84 -4.68 15.49 5.46
CA PRO A 84 -3.44 16.05 5.98
C PRO A 84 -3.58 17.56 6.28
N THR A 85 -2.85 18.00 7.30
CA THR A 85 -2.88 19.41 7.78
C THR A 85 -1.56 20.15 7.57
N LYS A 86 -0.44 19.43 7.57
CA LYS A 86 0.92 20.01 7.50
C LYS A 86 1.54 19.90 6.12
N TYR A 87 1.19 18.89 5.35
CA TYR A 87 1.70 18.61 3.99
C TYR A 87 3.23 18.60 3.89
N LEU A 88 3.90 17.93 4.85
CA LEU A 88 5.35 17.89 4.90
C LEU A 88 5.98 17.09 3.75
N ARG A 89 5.20 16.20 3.12
CA ARG A 89 5.67 15.31 2.03
C ARG A 89 4.54 14.90 1.08
N PHE A 90 4.89 14.14 0.05
CA PHE A 90 3.98 13.69 -1.01
C PHE A 90 3.41 14.83 -1.86
N GLU A 91 4.27 15.67 -2.36
CA GLU A 91 3.90 16.67 -3.38
C GLU A 91 3.54 15.96 -4.70
N GLY A 92 2.66 16.61 -5.47
CA GLY A 92 2.23 16.12 -6.77
C GLY A 92 0.94 15.29 -6.75
N PRO A 93 0.20 15.32 -7.87
CA PRO A 93 -1.11 14.66 -7.99
C PRO A 93 -1.02 13.14 -7.95
N GLU A 94 0.11 12.55 -8.34
CA GLU A 94 0.33 11.10 -8.37
C GLU A 94 0.33 10.46 -6.99
N ARG A 95 0.40 11.25 -5.92
CA ARG A 95 0.40 10.78 -4.52
C ARG A 95 -0.76 11.33 -3.70
N ALA A 96 -1.73 11.96 -4.37
CA ALA A 96 -2.78 12.72 -3.70
C ALA A 96 -3.54 11.92 -2.62
N ILE A 97 -4.03 10.73 -2.95
CA ILE A 97 -4.84 9.94 -1.99
C ILE A 97 -4.00 9.32 -0.87
N GLY A 98 -2.71 9.05 -1.11
CA GLY A 98 -1.80 8.55 -0.08
C GLY A 98 -1.57 9.53 1.06
N ARG A 99 -1.84 10.82 0.83
CA ARG A 99 -1.75 11.86 1.85
C ARG A 99 -2.75 11.65 2.98
N CYS A 100 -3.90 11.04 2.71
CA CYS A 100 -4.96 10.81 3.68
C CYS A 100 -4.77 9.55 4.54
N PHE A 101 -3.78 8.71 4.22
CA PHE A 101 -3.55 7.45 4.91
C PHE A 101 -2.87 7.66 6.26
N VAL A 102 -3.44 7.07 7.30
CA VAL A 102 -2.92 7.04 8.68
C VAL A 102 -2.54 5.60 9.02
N PRO A 103 -1.24 5.25 9.18
CA PRO A 103 -0.79 3.88 9.46
C PRO A 103 -1.01 3.50 10.94
N THR A 104 -2.25 3.30 11.33
CA THR A 104 -2.66 3.07 12.72
C THR A 104 -2.10 1.78 13.31
N SER A 105 -1.93 0.72 12.52
CA SER A 105 -1.32 -0.53 12.98
C SER A 105 0.15 -0.38 13.36
N PHE A 106 0.80 0.67 12.87
CA PHE A 106 2.18 1.03 13.23
C PHE A 106 2.26 1.99 14.41
N GLY A 107 1.12 2.37 14.97
CA GLY A 107 1.00 3.29 16.11
C GLY A 107 1.07 4.77 15.75
N LEU A 108 0.96 5.13 14.47
CA LEU A 108 0.87 6.51 14.02
C LEU A 108 -0.59 6.99 14.06
N THR A 109 -0.77 8.26 14.42
CA THR A 109 -2.09 8.89 14.58
C THR A 109 -2.32 10.07 13.63
N GLU A 110 -1.30 10.46 12.89
CA GLU A 110 -1.36 11.51 11.87
C GLU A 110 -1.28 10.89 10.47
N CYS A 111 -1.78 11.62 9.49
CA CYS A 111 -1.60 11.28 8.08
C CYS A 111 -0.12 11.09 7.76
N LEU A 112 0.21 10.10 6.95
CA LEU A 112 1.59 9.82 6.57
C LEU A 112 2.28 11.02 5.90
N ALA A 113 1.51 11.94 5.33
CA ALA A 113 2.00 13.23 4.82
C ALA A 113 2.46 14.19 5.93
N ASP A 114 1.96 14.06 7.14
CA ASP A 114 2.12 15.01 8.24
C ASP A 114 3.06 14.55 9.36
N VAL A 115 3.37 13.26 9.43
CA VAL A 115 4.26 12.71 10.47
C VAL A 115 5.68 13.29 10.37
N SER A 116 6.43 13.28 11.47
CA SER A 116 7.82 13.71 11.48
C SER A 116 8.68 12.90 10.49
N GLU A 117 9.81 13.47 10.08
CA GLU A 117 10.75 12.74 9.21
C GLU A 117 11.28 11.47 9.91
N GLU A 118 11.51 11.53 11.22
CA GLU A 118 11.96 10.39 12.01
C GLU A 118 10.93 9.25 11.99
N ASP A 119 9.65 9.55 12.25
CA ASP A 119 8.56 8.58 12.24
C ASP A 119 8.32 8.02 10.83
N TYR A 120 8.43 8.86 9.81
CA TYR A 120 8.32 8.42 8.42
C TYR A 120 9.43 7.44 8.05
N GLN A 121 10.69 7.72 8.41
CA GLN A 121 11.81 6.83 8.16
C GLN A 121 11.71 5.54 8.98
N ARG A 122 11.23 5.61 10.23
CA ARG A 122 10.94 4.44 11.05
C ARG A 122 9.86 3.56 10.38
N TYR A 123 8.75 4.16 9.97
CA TYR A 123 7.70 3.47 9.24
C TYR A 123 8.23 2.78 7.97
N ARG A 124 9.04 3.49 7.18
CA ARG A 124 9.62 2.96 5.94
C ARG A 124 10.55 1.75 6.16
N ARG A 125 11.24 1.69 7.30
CA ARG A 125 12.17 0.59 7.62
C ARG A 125 11.49 -0.59 8.29
N GLU A 126 10.49 -0.34 9.13
CA GLU A 126 10.02 -1.33 10.12
C GLU A 126 8.59 -1.81 9.84
N ALA A 127 7.81 -1.10 9.03
CA ALA A 127 6.48 -1.57 8.64
C ALA A 127 6.58 -2.90 7.89
N PRO A 128 5.64 -3.83 8.15
CA PRO A 128 5.59 -5.09 7.43
C PRO A 128 5.58 -4.87 5.92
N SER A 129 6.34 -5.69 5.19
CA SER A 129 6.47 -5.56 3.74
C SER A 129 6.43 -6.91 3.07
N VAL A 130 5.56 -7.06 2.10
CA VAL A 130 5.46 -8.26 1.25
C VAL A 130 6.75 -8.52 0.45
N TRP A 131 7.58 -7.51 0.24
CA TRP A 131 8.91 -7.68 -0.36
C TRP A 131 9.84 -8.53 0.49
N ASN A 132 9.75 -8.41 1.83
CA ASN A 132 10.51 -9.27 2.74
C ASN A 132 10.01 -10.71 2.66
N ASP A 133 8.70 -10.93 2.57
CA ASP A 133 8.12 -12.26 2.41
C ASP A 133 8.55 -12.90 1.09
N PHE A 134 8.50 -12.14 0.00
CA PHE A 134 8.99 -12.58 -1.31
C PHE A 134 10.49 -12.92 -1.26
N ALA A 135 11.32 -12.06 -0.69
CA ALA A 135 12.76 -12.29 -0.60
C ALA A 135 13.10 -13.56 0.20
N ALA A 136 12.41 -13.78 1.34
CA ALA A 136 12.60 -14.99 2.16
C ALA A 136 12.19 -16.26 1.41
N TRP A 137 11.05 -16.22 0.72
CA TRP A 137 10.57 -17.32 -0.10
C TRP A 137 11.55 -17.63 -1.25
N TYR A 138 12.01 -16.60 -1.95
CA TYR A 138 12.94 -16.75 -3.08
C TYR A 138 14.28 -17.35 -2.66
N ALA A 139 14.84 -16.90 -1.54
CA ALA A 139 16.08 -17.43 -0.99
C ALA A 139 15.96 -18.92 -0.59
N ALA A 140 14.82 -19.31 0.02
CA ALA A 140 14.57 -20.71 0.37
C ALA A 140 14.49 -21.61 -0.86
N ARG A 141 13.86 -21.16 -1.95
CA ARG A 141 13.76 -21.88 -3.23
C ARG A 141 15.13 -22.16 -3.85
N GLU A 142 16.07 -21.19 -3.80
CA GLU A 142 17.42 -21.41 -4.34
C GLU A 142 18.22 -22.46 -3.58
N THR A 143 17.92 -22.67 -2.29
CA THR A 143 18.60 -23.70 -1.49
C THR A 143 18.08 -25.11 -1.75
N GLU A 144 16.82 -25.27 -2.16
CA GLU A 144 16.21 -26.57 -2.50
C GLU A 144 16.64 -27.08 -3.89
N THR A 145 17.14 -26.21 -4.75
CA THR A 145 17.52 -26.54 -6.14
C THR A 145 19.02 -26.95 -6.28
N LYS A 146 19.77 -26.94 -5.17
CA LYS A 146 21.18 -27.35 -5.09
C LYS A 146 21.32 -28.72 -4.45
#